data_d44c47b60e8bb259a917d16a32e56713
#
_entry.id   d44c47b60e8bb259a917d16a32e56713
#
_cell.length_a   1.000
_cell.length_b   1.000
_cell.length_c   1.000
_cell.angle_alpha   90.00
_cell.angle_beta   90.00
_cell.angle_gamma   90.00
#
_symmetry.space_group_name_H-M   'P 1'
#
loop_
_entity.id
_entity.type
_entity.pdbx_description
1 polymer ?
#
loop_
_entity_poly.entity_id
_entity_poly.type
_entity_poly.pdbx_seq_one_letter_code
_entity_poly.pdbx_strand_id
1 'polypeptide(L)'
;MNVCFIMYPWENIDPENDTSLALIKECVKRGHGLAMCTPSNLTIRDSVTNAFCTVIGRMDKVPTTLKAFYNKAKLREEMLPLAGFDAIFFRANPPLDPIMLNFLDSVKDDVFIVNSLEGMREANNKLYTAAFGDAHSNIIPNTHVSKNKKYLIDQIKESKSDKMILKPLNGFGGSGVILIEKSAMSNINSLLDFYITNSDGTSNYVILQDYIEGADKGDVRILLLNGEPVGAMRRVPGSDDHRSNVSAGGSVQKHNLTKEEKALCKQIGPKLVKDGLYFVGIDVIGGKLVEVNVMSPGGITYINKVYKNKRKVEEKVIDFLESKVLDNLEAFNRRARLRKTVEDA
;
A
#
# COMPACT_ATOMS: atom_id res chain seq x y z
N MET A 1 14.31 -9.60 -16.71
CA MET A 1 13.08 -8.82 -16.98
C MET A 1 13.34 -7.34 -16.90
N ASN A 2 12.46 -6.54 -17.54
CA ASN A 2 12.45 -5.08 -17.45
C ASN A 2 11.31 -4.63 -16.55
N VAL A 3 11.59 -3.84 -15.53
CA VAL A 3 10.61 -3.39 -14.54
C VAL A 3 10.53 -1.88 -14.51
N CYS A 4 9.31 -1.35 -14.56
CA CYS A 4 9.05 0.08 -14.36
C CYS A 4 8.45 0.31 -12.96
N PHE A 5 9.04 1.21 -12.19
CA PHE A 5 8.47 1.67 -10.92
C PHE A 5 7.75 3.00 -11.14
N ILE A 6 6.44 3.03 -10.94
CA ILE A 6 5.68 4.29 -10.90
C ILE A 6 5.64 4.76 -9.45
N MET A 7 6.40 5.81 -9.14
CA MET A 7 6.66 6.22 -7.77
C MET A 7 6.87 7.74 -7.64
N TYR A 8 7.14 8.21 -6.45
CA TYR A 8 7.58 9.59 -6.20
C TYR A 8 8.97 9.86 -6.80
N PRO A 9 9.36 11.12 -7.00
CA PRO A 9 10.66 11.51 -7.57
C PRO A 9 11.83 10.88 -6.82
N TRP A 10 12.90 10.53 -7.57
CA TRP A 10 14.12 9.94 -7.01
C TRP A 10 14.73 10.77 -5.88
N GLU A 11 14.69 12.09 -6.01
CA GLU A 11 15.24 13.06 -5.06
C GLU A 11 14.51 13.04 -3.70
N ASN A 12 13.28 12.54 -3.67
CA ASN A 12 12.46 12.45 -2.47
C ASN A 12 12.65 11.13 -1.70
N ILE A 13 13.55 10.25 -2.17
CA ILE A 13 13.85 8.97 -1.51
C ILE A 13 14.65 9.23 -0.23
N ASP A 14 14.22 8.62 0.89
CA ASP A 14 15.08 8.43 2.06
C ASP A 14 16.07 7.28 1.80
N PRO A 15 17.36 7.57 1.50
CA PRO A 15 18.29 6.53 1.09
C PRO A 15 18.64 5.52 2.18
N GLU A 16 18.16 5.69 3.41
CA GLU A 16 18.41 4.76 4.52
C GLU A 16 17.22 3.84 4.82
N ASN A 17 15.98 4.30 4.57
CA ASN A 17 14.79 3.62 5.06
C ASN A 17 13.74 3.33 3.99
N ASP A 18 13.99 3.72 2.75
CA ASP A 18 13.00 3.63 1.69
C ASP A 18 12.75 2.18 1.23
N THR A 19 11.47 1.80 1.18
CA THR A 19 11.04 0.48 0.73
C THR A 19 11.18 0.30 -0.78
N SER A 20 10.86 1.34 -1.58
CA SER A 20 10.97 1.28 -3.04
C SER A 20 12.43 1.16 -3.45
N LEU A 21 13.33 1.90 -2.80
CA LEU A 21 14.77 1.80 -3.03
C LEU A 21 15.31 0.39 -2.72
N ALA A 22 14.79 -0.27 -1.68
CA ALA A 22 15.18 -1.64 -1.36
C ALA A 22 14.78 -2.63 -2.46
N LEU A 23 13.56 -2.49 -2.99
CA LEU A 23 13.06 -3.30 -4.12
C LEU A 23 13.85 -3.03 -5.40
N ILE A 24 14.08 -1.76 -5.73
CA ILE A 24 14.87 -1.34 -6.89
C ILE A 24 16.30 -1.92 -6.82
N LYS A 25 16.94 -1.78 -5.65
CA LYS A 25 18.29 -2.34 -5.45
C LYS A 25 18.33 -3.85 -5.65
N GLU A 26 17.33 -4.59 -5.15
CA GLU A 26 17.26 -6.04 -5.34
C GLU A 26 17.06 -6.42 -6.81
N CYS A 27 16.21 -5.69 -7.56
CA CYS A 27 16.07 -5.86 -9.00
C CYS A 27 17.42 -5.65 -9.74
N VAL A 28 18.13 -4.55 -9.46
CA VAL A 28 19.44 -4.27 -10.08
C VAL A 28 20.46 -5.35 -9.71
N LYS A 29 20.46 -5.83 -8.47
CA LYS A 29 21.34 -6.92 -8.01
C LYS A 29 21.13 -8.22 -8.78
N ARG A 30 19.87 -8.49 -9.21
CA ARG A 30 19.52 -9.65 -10.05
C ARG A 30 19.75 -9.42 -11.55
N GLY A 31 20.21 -8.24 -11.95
CA GLY A 31 20.50 -7.92 -13.35
C GLY A 31 19.27 -7.52 -14.17
N HIS A 32 18.17 -7.14 -13.53
CA HIS A 32 16.97 -6.62 -14.22
C HIS A 32 17.21 -5.22 -14.77
N GLY A 33 16.60 -4.92 -15.93
CA GLY A 33 16.48 -3.57 -16.45
C GLY A 33 15.49 -2.76 -15.61
N LEU A 34 15.87 -1.56 -15.18
CA LEU A 34 15.09 -0.71 -14.28
C LEU A 34 14.83 0.66 -14.87
N ALA A 35 13.56 1.04 -14.86
CA ALA A 35 13.12 2.40 -15.09
C ALA A 35 12.19 2.86 -13.96
N MET A 36 12.15 4.16 -13.72
CA MET A 36 11.25 4.80 -12.78
C MET A 36 10.58 5.98 -13.46
N CYS A 37 9.32 6.24 -13.13
CA CYS A 37 8.65 7.47 -13.50
C CYS A 37 7.70 7.92 -12.39
N THR A 38 7.30 9.18 -12.44
CA THR A 38 6.22 9.69 -11.58
C THR A 38 4.88 9.58 -12.31
N PRO A 39 3.74 9.59 -11.60
CA PRO A 39 2.43 9.63 -12.25
C PRO A 39 2.24 10.76 -13.26
N SER A 40 2.87 11.93 -13.02
CA SER A 40 2.81 13.09 -13.90
C SER A 40 3.63 12.95 -15.20
N ASN A 41 4.46 11.91 -15.30
CA ASN A 41 5.31 11.66 -16.46
C ASN A 41 4.69 10.69 -17.48
N LEU A 42 3.44 10.26 -17.24
CA LEU A 42 2.70 9.42 -18.17
C LEU A 42 2.19 10.26 -19.35
N THR A 43 2.28 9.71 -20.55
CA THR A 43 1.80 10.37 -21.77
C THR A 43 1.31 9.35 -22.79
N ILE A 44 0.43 9.77 -23.70
CA ILE A 44 0.07 8.99 -24.89
C ILE A 44 0.63 9.70 -26.10
N ARG A 45 1.37 8.96 -26.91
CA ARG A 45 1.87 9.42 -28.21
C ARG A 45 1.56 8.36 -29.25
N ASP A 46 0.91 8.77 -30.33
CA ASP A 46 0.56 7.90 -31.45
C ASP A 46 -0.18 6.62 -31.00
N SER A 47 -1.15 6.79 -30.07
CA SER A 47 -1.94 5.72 -29.45
C SER A 47 -1.14 4.74 -28.59
N VAL A 48 0.12 5.04 -28.25
CA VAL A 48 0.97 4.24 -27.37
C VAL A 48 1.17 4.98 -26.05
N THR A 49 0.90 4.29 -24.95
CA THR A 49 1.18 4.82 -23.60
C THR A 49 2.66 4.72 -23.30
N ASN A 50 3.26 5.89 -23.11
CA ASN A 50 4.68 6.09 -22.80
C ASN A 50 4.84 6.76 -21.44
N ALA A 51 6.05 6.71 -20.90
CA ALA A 51 6.44 7.50 -19.74
C ALA A 51 7.82 8.14 -19.97
N PHE A 52 8.00 9.36 -19.45
CA PHE A 52 9.32 9.94 -19.29
C PHE A 52 9.96 9.29 -18.07
N CYS A 53 10.90 8.40 -18.31
CA CYS A 53 11.50 7.53 -17.33
C CYS A 53 12.90 7.94 -16.96
N THR A 54 13.24 7.82 -15.69
CA THR A 54 14.62 7.77 -15.20
C THR A 54 15.08 6.33 -15.19
N VAL A 55 16.04 5.99 -16.04
CA VAL A 55 16.59 4.63 -16.18
C VAL A 55 17.85 4.48 -15.34
N ILE A 56 17.96 3.38 -14.59
CA ILE A 56 19.17 3.05 -13.82
C ILE A 56 20.15 2.30 -14.71
N GLY A 57 21.38 2.85 -14.85
CA GLY A 57 22.47 2.22 -15.58
C GLY A 57 22.95 0.91 -14.91
N ARG A 58 23.46 -0.01 -15.71
CA ARG A 58 24.07 -1.26 -15.20
C ARG A 58 25.18 -0.97 -14.21
N MET A 59 25.29 -1.81 -13.20
CA MET A 59 26.34 -1.78 -12.19
C MET A 59 27.08 -3.11 -12.17
N ASP A 60 28.40 -3.09 -12.39
CA ASP A 60 29.24 -4.30 -12.29
C ASP A 60 29.26 -4.85 -10.85
N LYS A 61 29.16 -3.95 -9.88
CA LYS A 61 29.09 -4.30 -8.46
C LYS A 61 28.05 -3.44 -7.75
N VAL A 62 26.97 -4.08 -7.33
CA VAL A 62 25.90 -3.41 -6.58
C VAL A 62 26.35 -3.19 -5.13
N PRO A 63 26.28 -1.95 -4.61
CA PRO A 63 26.63 -1.64 -3.23
C PRO A 63 25.79 -2.41 -2.20
N THR A 64 26.38 -2.75 -1.06
CA THR A 64 25.69 -3.50 -0.01
C THR A 64 24.62 -2.68 0.71
N THR A 65 24.89 -1.40 1.01
CA THR A 65 23.93 -0.51 1.70
C THR A 65 23.04 0.24 0.70
N LEU A 66 21.83 0.61 1.12
CA LEU A 66 20.89 1.40 0.31
C LEU A 66 21.46 2.78 -0.01
N LYS A 67 22.03 3.47 0.99
CA LYS A 67 22.64 4.79 0.81
C LYS A 67 23.77 4.78 -0.21
N ALA A 68 24.66 3.78 -0.15
CA ALA A 68 25.73 3.66 -1.13
C ALA A 68 25.22 3.31 -2.54
N PHE A 69 24.15 2.52 -2.63
CA PHE A 69 23.46 2.25 -3.89
C PHE A 69 22.85 3.51 -4.47
N TYR A 70 22.06 4.26 -3.70
CA TYR A 70 21.46 5.53 -4.10
C TYR A 70 22.50 6.51 -4.64
N ASN A 71 23.59 6.74 -3.90
CA ASN A 71 24.64 7.69 -4.28
C ASN A 71 25.47 7.26 -5.51
N LYS A 72 25.50 5.97 -5.83
CA LYS A 72 26.27 5.43 -6.98
C LYS A 72 25.41 5.16 -8.21
N ALA A 73 24.10 5.25 -8.09
CA ALA A 73 23.18 5.06 -9.21
C ALA A 73 23.48 6.08 -10.33
N LYS A 74 23.76 5.58 -11.52
CA LYS A 74 23.86 6.42 -12.72
C LYS A 74 22.50 6.46 -13.36
N LEU A 75 21.94 7.66 -13.47
CA LEU A 75 20.60 7.89 -13.97
C LEU A 75 20.67 8.53 -15.36
N ARG A 76 19.74 8.17 -16.23
CA ARG A 76 19.55 8.80 -17.54
C ARG A 76 18.07 8.92 -17.84
N GLU A 77 17.67 9.96 -18.53
CA GLU A 77 16.28 10.20 -18.90
C GLU A 77 15.99 9.60 -20.28
N GLU A 78 14.87 8.86 -20.38
CA GLU A 78 14.39 8.29 -21.64
C GLU A 78 12.87 8.26 -21.66
N MET A 79 12.27 8.47 -22.83
CA MET A 79 10.85 8.20 -23.04
C MET A 79 10.69 6.75 -23.51
N LEU A 80 9.96 5.94 -22.74
CA LEU A 80 9.81 4.51 -22.97
C LEU A 80 8.33 4.11 -23.03
N PRO A 81 7.95 3.18 -23.95
CA PRO A 81 6.60 2.64 -24.00
C PRO A 81 6.37 1.70 -22.80
N LEU A 82 5.27 1.89 -22.08
CA LEU A 82 4.98 1.08 -20.88
C LEU A 82 4.70 -0.38 -21.23
N ALA A 83 4.10 -0.67 -22.37
CA ALA A 83 3.90 -2.05 -22.86
C ALA A 83 5.21 -2.80 -23.16
N GLY A 84 6.35 -2.12 -23.20
CA GLY A 84 7.68 -2.74 -23.36
C GLY A 84 8.29 -3.27 -22.07
N PHE A 85 7.66 -3.09 -20.92
CA PHE A 85 8.11 -3.67 -19.65
C PHE A 85 7.44 -5.02 -19.39
N ASP A 86 8.13 -5.90 -18.66
CA ASP A 86 7.57 -7.17 -18.20
C ASP A 86 6.68 -6.97 -16.97
N ALA A 87 7.01 -5.98 -16.15
CA ALA A 87 6.23 -5.63 -14.97
C ALA A 87 6.24 -4.12 -14.67
N ILE A 88 5.12 -3.63 -14.12
CA ILE A 88 5.00 -2.31 -13.52
C ILE A 88 4.77 -2.47 -12.03
N PHE A 89 5.65 -1.89 -11.21
CA PHE A 89 5.47 -1.86 -9.77
C PHE A 89 4.98 -0.48 -9.35
N PHE A 90 3.70 -0.42 -8.96
CA PHE A 90 3.10 0.83 -8.51
C PHE A 90 3.51 1.14 -7.08
N ARG A 91 4.17 2.29 -6.89
CA ARG A 91 4.71 2.75 -5.61
C ARG A 91 4.49 4.24 -5.36
N ALA A 92 3.59 4.88 -6.11
CA ALA A 92 3.23 6.27 -5.85
C ALA A 92 2.46 6.39 -4.52
N ASN A 93 2.70 7.51 -3.84
CA ASN A 93 2.02 7.80 -2.58
C ASN A 93 0.57 8.25 -2.84
N PRO A 94 -0.35 8.04 -1.87
CA PRO A 94 -1.68 8.63 -1.93
C PRO A 94 -1.64 10.17 -2.03
N PRO A 95 -2.66 10.82 -2.61
CA PRO A 95 -3.90 10.23 -3.12
C PRO A 95 -3.72 9.56 -4.48
N LEU A 96 -4.57 8.57 -4.77
CA LEU A 96 -4.62 7.93 -6.07
C LEU A 96 -5.26 8.88 -7.09
N ASP A 97 -4.57 9.12 -8.20
CA ASP A 97 -5.13 9.82 -9.35
C ASP A 97 -5.89 8.83 -10.25
N PRO A 98 -7.21 8.95 -10.38
CA PRO A 98 -8.00 8.08 -11.25
C PRO A 98 -7.60 8.15 -12.73
N ILE A 99 -7.18 9.33 -13.20
CA ILE A 99 -6.75 9.52 -14.59
C ILE A 99 -5.46 8.75 -14.87
N MET A 100 -4.52 8.75 -13.92
CA MET A 100 -3.30 7.95 -14.03
C MET A 100 -3.61 6.46 -14.22
N LEU A 101 -4.62 5.92 -13.53
CA LEU A 101 -5.02 4.53 -13.72
C LEU A 101 -5.57 4.26 -15.13
N ASN A 102 -6.21 5.24 -15.77
CA ASN A 102 -6.70 5.09 -17.15
C ASN A 102 -5.54 4.96 -18.16
N PHE A 103 -4.39 5.62 -17.91
CA PHE A 103 -3.18 5.38 -18.70
C PHE A 103 -2.72 3.92 -18.57
N LEU A 104 -2.75 3.38 -17.36
CA LEU A 104 -2.31 2.00 -17.10
C LEU A 104 -3.31 0.95 -17.60
N ASP A 105 -4.60 1.26 -17.68
CA ASP A 105 -5.60 0.37 -18.30
C ASP A 105 -5.25 0.00 -19.73
N SER A 106 -4.58 0.90 -20.46
CA SER A 106 -4.19 0.66 -21.85
C SER A 106 -3.07 -0.39 -22.02
N VAL A 107 -2.38 -0.76 -20.93
CA VAL A 107 -1.25 -1.69 -20.95
C VAL A 107 -1.41 -2.87 -19.99
N LYS A 108 -2.52 -2.95 -19.24
CA LYS A 108 -2.71 -3.97 -18.19
C LYS A 108 -2.77 -5.41 -18.70
N ASP A 109 -3.14 -5.60 -19.95
CA ASP A 109 -3.21 -6.92 -20.57
C ASP A 109 -1.84 -7.39 -21.11
N ASP A 110 -0.90 -6.47 -21.29
CA ASP A 110 0.45 -6.73 -21.80
C ASP A 110 1.50 -6.83 -20.69
N VAL A 111 1.27 -6.15 -19.55
CA VAL A 111 2.25 -5.97 -18.49
C VAL A 111 1.70 -6.42 -17.14
N PHE A 112 2.46 -7.17 -16.36
CA PHE A 112 2.05 -7.52 -15.01
C PHE A 112 2.16 -6.31 -14.07
N ILE A 113 1.04 -5.84 -13.53
CA ILE A 113 0.99 -4.66 -12.65
C ILE A 113 0.77 -5.08 -11.19
N VAL A 114 1.62 -4.63 -10.28
CA VAL A 114 1.50 -4.84 -8.83
C VAL A 114 1.18 -3.51 -8.11
N ASN A 115 0.04 -3.39 -7.43
CA ASN A 115 -1.12 -4.27 -7.38
C ASN A 115 -2.02 -4.05 -8.61
N SER A 116 -3.05 -4.90 -8.80
CA SER A 116 -3.97 -4.74 -9.93
C SER A 116 -4.69 -3.39 -9.89
N LEU A 117 -5.02 -2.86 -11.06
CA LEU A 117 -5.68 -1.55 -11.17
C LEU A 117 -7.07 -1.57 -10.55
N GLU A 118 -7.81 -2.66 -10.74
CA GLU A 118 -9.12 -2.88 -10.16
C GLU A 118 -9.06 -2.90 -8.64
N GLY A 119 -8.13 -3.68 -8.07
CA GLY A 119 -7.92 -3.74 -6.63
C GLY A 119 -7.51 -2.39 -6.03
N MET A 120 -6.65 -1.64 -6.73
CA MET A 120 -6.28 -0.29 -6.28
C MET A 120 -7.46 0.68 -6.32
N ARG A 121 -8.35 0.59 -7.32
CA ARG A 121 -9.58 1.40 -7.37
C ARG A 121 -10.52 1.12 -6.20
N GLU A 122 -10.67 -0.15 -5.82
CA GLU A 122 -11.52 -0.56 -4.70
C GLU A 122 -10.91 -0.18 -3.34
N ALA A 123 -9.60 -0.35 -3.19
CA ALA A 123 -8.92 -0.28 -1.90
C ALA A 123 -8.13 1.03 -1.68
N ASN A 124 -8.35 2.08 -2.48
CA ASN A 124 -7.62 3.35 -2.40
C ASN A 124 -8.00 4.24 -1.21
N ASN A 125 -8.97 3.82 -0.42
CA ASN A 125 -9.44 4.56 0.76
C ASN A 125 -9.87 3.60 1.89
N LYS A 126 -10.17 4.18 3.06
CA LYS A 126 -10.48 3.41 4.27
C LYS A 126 -11.84 2.69 4.24
N LEU A 127 -12.70 2.97 3.23
CA LEU A 127 -13.97 2.26 3.07
C LEU A 127 -13.74 0.77 2.80
N TYR A 128 -12.70 0.43 2.04
CA TYR A 128 -12.32 -0.96 1.79
C TYR A 128 -12.10 -1.73 3.09
N THR A 129 -11.35 -1.14 4.04
CA THR A 129 -11.14 -1.76 5.36
C THR A 129 -12.44 -1.81 6.16
N ALA A 130 -13.25 -0.76 6.14
CA ALA A 130 -14.51 -0.69 6.88
C ALA A 130 -15.55 -1.72 6.39
N ALA A 131 -15.50 -2.08 5.10
CA ALA A 131 -16.39 -3.07 4.49
C ALA A 131 -15.81 -4.50 4.49
N PHE A 132 -14.65 -4.73 5.13
CA PHE A 132 -13.91 -5.99 5.02
C PHE A 132 -14.54 -7.15 5.82
N GLY A 133 -15.21 -6.83 6.91
CA GLY A 133 -15.81 -7.83 7.79
C GLY A 133 -17.24 -8.16 7.41
N ASP A 134 -17.67 -9.41 7.63
CA ASP A 134 -19.07 -9.74 7.78
C ASP A 134 -19.52 -9.54 9.24
N ALA A 135 -20.83 -9.59 9.48
CA ALA A 135 -21.42 -9.37 10.81
C ALA A 135 -20.92 -10.35 11.89
N HIS A 136 -20.25 -11.44 11.51
CA HIS A 136 -19.80 -12.51 12.40
C HIS A 136 -18.26 -12.57 12.54
N SER A 137 -17.50 -11.91 11.63
CA SER A 137 -16.05 -12.08 11.55
C SER A 137 -15.27 -11.40 12.67
N ASN A 138 -15.83 -10.33 13.27
CA ASN A 138 -15.21 -9.55 14.36
C ASN A 138 -13.71 -9.16 14.11
N ILE A 139 -13.31 -9.12 12.84
CA ILE A 139 -11.90 -8.85 12.46
C ILE A 139 -11.55 -7.36 12.43
N ILE A 140 -12.57 -6.49 12.32
CA ILE A 140 -12.43 -5.03 12.42
C ILE A 140 -13.10 -4.54 13.71
N PRO A 141 -12.69 -3.41 14.28
CA PRO A 141 -13.47 -2.77 15.34
C PRO A 141 -14.82 -2.33 14.79
N ASN A 142 -15.82 -2.17 15.68
CA ASN A 142 -17.13 -1.64 15.26
C ASN A 142 -16.93 -0.31 14.54
N THR A 143 -17.45 -0.20 13.33
CA THR A 143 -17.13 0.89 12.41
C THR A 143 -18.38 1.39 11.71
N HIS A 144 -18.59 2.69 11.73
CA HIS A 144 -19.67 3.39 11.03
C HIS A 144 -19.05 4.35 10.01
N VAL A 145 -19.50 4.30 8.77
CA VAL A 145 -19.08 5.22 7.71
C VAL A 145 -20.28 5.99 7.22
N SER A 146 -20.31 7.29 7.42
CA SER A 146 -21.46 8.11 7.04
C SER A 146 -21.07 9.58 6.82
N LYS A 147 -21.91 10.32 6.12
CA LYS A 147 -21.97 11.79 6.10
C LYS A 147 -23.25 12.32 6.77
N ASN A 148 -24.08 11.43 7.33
CA ASN A 148 -25.26 11.80 8.08
C ASN A 148 -24.86 12.08 9.53
N LYS A 149 -24.76 13.37 9.88
CA LYS A 149 -24.34 13.82 11.21
C LYS A 149 -25.25 13.27 12.32
N LYS A 150 -26.57 13.29 12.11
CA LYS A 150 -27.55 12.79 13.11
C LYS A 150 -27.29 11.31 13.42
N TYR A 151 -27.14 10.48 12.38
CA TYR A 151 -26.82 9.07 12.53
C TYR A 151 -25.52 8.87 13.35
N LEU A 152 -24.45 9.61 13.02
CA LEU A 152 -23.19 9.48 13.75
C LEU A 152 -23.30 9.88 15.22
N ILE A 153 -24.05 10.94 15.52
CA ILE A 153 -24.32 11.35 16.91
C ILE A 153 -25.08 10.26 17.67
N ASP A 154 -26.09 9.66 17.04
CA ASP A 154 -26.86 8.58 17.66
C ASP A 154 -25.95 7.37 17.94
N GLN A 155 -25.06 7.00 17.00
CA GLN A 155 -24.09 5.92 17.21
C GLN A 155 -23.10 6.22 18.32
N ILE A 156 -22.63 7.45 18.47
CA ILE A 156 -21.77 7.85 19.60
C ILE A 156 -22.50 7.67 20.93
N LYS A 157 -23.77 8.08 21.01
CA LYS A 157 -24.57 7.94 22.24
C LYS A 157 -24.82 6.48 22.62
N GLU A 158 -25.11 5.62 21.62
CA GLU A 158 -25.43 4.21 21.78
C GLU A 158 -24.21 3.32 22.01
N SER A 159 -23.00 3.76 21.59
CA SER A 159 -21.78 2.99 21.77
C SER A 159 -21.57 2.58 23.25
N LYS A 160 -21.08 1.39 23.48
CA LYS A 160 -20.68 0.92 24.83
C LYS A 160 -19.33 1.50 25.27
N SER A 161 -18.52 1.97 24.33
CA SER A 161 -17.23 2.60 24.61
C SER A 161 -17.40 4.09 24.90
N ASP A 162 -16.70 4.60 25.89
CA ASP A 162 -16.63 6.05 26.16
C ASP A 162 -15.68 6.77 25.19
N LYS A 163 -14.84 6.01 24.51
CA LYS A 163 -13.84 6.53 23.55
C LYS A 163 -14.08 5.96 22.17
N MET A 164 -14.01 6.81 21.16
CA MET A 164 -14.10 6.44 19.75
C MET A 164 -13.05 7.18 18.93
N ILE A 165 -12.80 6.69 17.74
CA ILE A 165 -11.92 7.32 16.75
C ILE A 165 -12.79 7.92 15.65
N LEU A 166 -12.60 9.21 15.39
CA LEU A 166 -13.11 9.90 14.21
C LEU A 166 -11.97 10.09 13.21
N LYS A 167 -12.18 9.72 11.96
CA LYS A 167 -11.17 9.86 10.91
C LYS A 167 -11.80 10.11 9.54
N PRO A 168 -11.13 10.86 8.63
CA PRO A 168 -11.61 11.05 7.27
C PRO A 168 -11.52 9.74 6.49
N LEU A 169 -12.36 9.58 5.47
CA LEU A 169 -12.31 8.44 4.57
C LEU A 169 -10.99 8.41 3.80
N ASN A 170 -10.58 9.56 3.29
CA ASN A 170 -9.30 9.76 2.60
C ASN A 170 -8.27 10.33 3.60
N GLY A 171 -7.04 9.90 3.48
CA GLY A 171 -5.94 10.36 4.33
C GLY A 171 -4.93 9.25 4.59
N PHE A 172 -3.70 9.62 4.85
CA PHE A 172 -2.57 8.71 5.10
C PHE A 172 -1.71 9.25 6.24
N GLY A 173 -0.87 8.39 6.81
CA GLY A 173 0.07 8.81 7.85
C GLY A 173 -0.59 9.23 9.17
N GLY A 174 -1.84 8.84 9.44
CA GLY A 174 -2.58 9.25 10.64
C GLY A 174 -3.12 10.67 10.61
N SER A 175 -3.04 11.36 9.46
CA SER A 175 -3.60 12.71 9.31
C SER A 175 -5.12 12.70 9.51
N GLY A 176 -5.62 13.62 10.34
CA GLY A 176 -7.04 13.74 10.63
C GLY A 176 -7.63 12.60 11.48
N VAL A 177 -6.82 11.81 12.18
CA VAL A 177 -7.30 10.81 13.13
C VAL A 177 -7.42 11.46 14.51
N ILE A 178 -8.64 11.49 15.06
CA ILE A 178 -8.94 12.15 16.34
C ILE A 178 -9.61 11.16 17.29
N LEU A 179 -9.11 11.12 18.52
CA LEU A 179 -9.78 10.47 19.65
C LEU A 179 -10.89 11.37 20.15
N ILE A 180 -12.10 10.88 20.22
CA ILE A 180 -13.26 11.57 20.80
C ILE A 180 -13.74 10.84 22.06
N GLU A 181 -14.19 11.60 23.05
CA GLU A 181 -14.77 11.07 24.30
C GLU A 181 -16.23 11.51 24.39
N LYS A 182 -17.11 10.62 24.79
CA LYS A 182 -18.56 10.93 24.93
C LYS A 182 -18.84 12.12 25.84
N SER A 183 -18.02 12.36 26.85
CA SER A 183 -18.12 13.50 27.76
C SER A 183 -18.00 14.85 27.06
N ALA A 184 -17.34 14.91 25.88
CA ALA A 184 -17.11 16.12 25.10
C ALA A 184 -18.14 16.34 23.99
N MET A 185 -19.40 15.94 24.15
CA MET A 185 -20.44 15.94 23.11
C MET A 185 -20.66 17.30 22.44
N SER A 186 -20.51 18.42 23.15
CA SER A 186 -20.62 19.76 22.55
C SER A 186 -19.55 20.00 21.48
N ASN A 187 -18.32 19.56 21.75
CA ASN A 187 -17.21 19.70 20.82
C ASN A 187 -17.32 18.72 19.63
N ILE A 188 -17.90 17.54 19.88
CA ILE A 188 -18.13 16.51 18.84
C ILE A 188 -19.04 17.04 17.74
N ASN A 189 -20.08 17.82 18.09
CA ASN A 189 -20.97 18.41 17.08
C ASN A 189 -20.22 19.31 16.09
N SER A 190 -19.38 20.21 16.62
CA SER A 190 -18.55 21.11 15.79
C SER A 190 -17.50 20.35 15.00
N LEU A 191 -16.94 19.30 15.59
CA LEU A 191 -15.96 18.45 14.94
C LEU A 191 -16.56 17.68 13.77
N LEU A 192 -17.76 17.11 13.94
CA LEU A 192 -18.48 16.44 12.85
C LEU A 192 -18.82 17.41 11.72
N ASP A 193 -19.23 18.65 12.02
CA ASP A 193 -19.46 19.67 11.00
C ASP A 193 -18.19 19.95 10.20
N PHE A 194 -17.06 20.10 10.89
CA PHE A 194 -15.77 20.35 10.26
C PHE A 194 -15.32 19.21 9.33
N TYR A 195 -15.55 17.95 9.72
CA TYR A 195 -15.15 16.78 8.91
C TYR A 195 -16.13 16.49 7.76
N ILE A 196 -17.42 16.74 7.97
CA ILE A 196 -18.46 16.40 6.99
C ILE A 196 -18.62 17.49 5.97
N THR A 197 -18.60 18.78 6.36
CA THR A 197 -18.97 19.90 5.49
C THR A 197 -17.75 20.59 4.90
N ASN A 198 -17.68 20.63 3.58
CA ASN A 198 -16.65 21.41 2.87
C ASN A 198 -17.10 22.86 2.68
N SER A 199 -16.15 23.76 2.46
CA SER A 199 -16.39 25.18 2.20
C SER A 199 -17.21 25.45 0.93
N ASP A 200 -17.21 24.51 -0.02
CA ASP A 200 -17.99 24.57 -1.28
C ASP A 200 -19.43 24.01 -1.14
N GLY A 201 -19.85 23.63 0.08
CA GLY A 201 -21.15 23.04 0.36
C GLY A 201 -21.26 21.55 0.05
N THR A 202 -20.23 20.91 -0.43
CA THR A 202 -20.20 19.45 -0.59
C THR A 202 -20.00 18.76 0.75
N SER A 203 -20.29 17.45 0.82
CA SER A 203 -20.19 16.69 2.06
C SER A 203 -19.29 15.46 1.91
N ASN A 204 -18.40 15.25 2.89
CA ASN A 204 -17.49 14.13 2.98
C ASN A 204 -18.07 12.99 3.84
N TYR A 205 -17.76 11.77 3.46
CA TYR A 205 -17.90 10.63 4.37
C TYR A 205 -16.81 10.67 5.43
N VAL A 206 -17.21 10.33 6.67
CA VAL A 206 -16.28 10.15 7.79
C VAL A 206 -16.46 8.76 8.40
N ILE A 207 -15.42 8.30 9.06
CA ILE A 207 -15.41 7.04 9.77
C ILE A 207 -15.46 7.34 11.26
N LEU A 208 -16.46 6.75 11.93
CA LEU A 208 -16.54 6.65 13.37
C LEU A 208 -16.26 5.19 13.76
N GLN A 209 -15.32 4.96 14.63
CA GLN A 209 -14.83 3.61 14.96
C GLN A 209 -14.59 3.48 16.46
N ASP A 210 -14.94 2.33 17.04
CA ASP A 210 -14.66 2.07 18.44
C ASP A 210 -13.15 2.13 18.70
N TYR A 211 -12.79 2.75 19.82
CA TYR A 211 -11.40 2.76 20.29
C TYR A 211 -10.99 1.34 20.73
N ILE A 212 -9.81 0.92 20.33
CA ILE A 212 -9.25 -0.37 20.72
C ILE A 212 -8.30 -0.14 21.90
N GLU A 213 -8.55 -0.80 23.03
CA GLU A 213 -7.65 -0.74 24.18
C GLU A 213 -6.24 -1.17 23.80
N GLY A 214 -5.25 -0.40 24.26
CA GLY A 214 -3.84 -0.61 23.93
C GLY A 214 -3.39 0.05 22.63
N ALA A 215 -4.24 0.80 21.93
CA ALA A 215 -3.84 1.61 20.78
C ALA A 215 -2.76 2.66 21.13
N ASP A 216 -2.76 3.14 22.36
CA ASP A 216 -1.72 4.01 22.94
C ASP A 216 -0.33 3.35 22.95
N LYS A 217 -0.26 2.01 22.96
CA LYS A 217 0.99 1.23 22.90
C LYS A 217 1.48 0.98 21.49
N GLY A 218 0.79 1.55 20.50
CA GLY A 218 1.11 1.44 19.09
C GLY A 218 0.36 0.35 18.36
N ASP A 219 0.78 0.11 17.12
CA ASP A 219 0.19 -0.88 16.22
C ASP A 219 1.22 -1.88 15.69
N VAL A 220 0.72 -2.91 15.02
CA VAL A 220 1.55 -3.89 14.31
C VAL A 220 1.34 -3.71 12.81
N ARG A 221 2.39 -3.25 12.10
CA ARG A 221 2.46 -3.29 10.65
C ARG A 221 2.87 -4.69 10.20
N ILE A 222 2.01 -5.36 9.40
CA ILE A 222 2.29 -6.64 8.78
C ILE A 222 2.34 -6.44 7.27
N LEU A 223 3.41 -6.85 6.62
CA LEU A 223 3.50 -6.90 5.16
C LEU A 223 3.03 -8.27 4.68
N LEU A 224 2.05 -8.26 3.79
CA LEU A 224 1.52 -9.44 3.12
C LEU A 224 1.99 -9.45 1.66
N LEU A 225 2.35 -10.62 1.19
CA LEU A 225 2.68 -10.89 -0.20
C LEU A 225 1.86 -12.09 -0.66
N ASN A 226 1.06 -11.90 -1.70
CA ASN A 226 0.15 -12.94 -2.21
C ASN A 226 -0.71 -13.57 -1.11
N GLY A 227 -1.22 -12.72 -0.20
CA GLY A 227 -2.06 -13.11 0.93
C GLY A 227 -1.33 -13.64 2.16
N GLU A 228 -0.02 -13.91 2.07
CA GLU A 228 0.77 -14.51 3.16
C GLU A 228 1.68 -13.47 3.85
N PRO A 229 1.85 -13.53 5.18
CA PRO A 229 2.70 -12.59 5.90
C PRO A 229 4.20 -12.85 5.63
N VAL A 230 4.89 -11.85 5.09
CA VAL A 230 6.33 -11.91 4.80
C VAL A 230 7.19 -11.20 5.83
N GLY A 231 6.60 -10.31 6.61
CA GLY A 231 7.30 -9.60 7.70
C GLY A 231 6.35 -8.78 8.55
N ALA A 232 6.74 -8.52 9.79
CA ALA A 232 5.97 -7.69 10.71
C ALA A 232 6.89 -6.87 11.62
N MET A 233 6.39 -5.72 12.07
CA MET A 233 7.04 -4.86 13.04
C MET A 233 5.99 -4.18 13.92
N ARG A 234 6.33 -3.91 15.18
CA ARG A 234 5.53 -3.05 16.05
C ARG A 234 6.01 -1.61 15.87
N ARG A 235 5.07 -0.71 15.66
CA ARG A 235 5.32 0.73 15.66
C ARG A 235 4.83 1.28 16.99
N VAL A 236 5.68 2.02 17.68
CA VAL A 236 5.39 2.59 19.00
C VAL A 236 5.39 4.11 18.88
N PRO A 237 4.33 4.80 19.33
CA PRO A 237 4.27 6.26 19.28
C PRO A 237 5.45 6.91 20.00
N GLY A 238 5.79 8.13 19.60
CA GLY A 238 6.68 9.02 20.37
C GLY A 238 5.98 9.52 21.64
N SER A 239 6.74 10.18 22.54
CA SER A 239 6.22 10.72 23.81
C SER A 239 5.12 11.76 23.62
N ASP A 240 5.13 12.49 22.52
CA ASP A 240 4.31 13.69 22.30
C ASP A 240 3.24 13.51 21.22
N ASP A 241 3.09 12.30 20.69
CA ASP A 241 2.11 12.00 19.66
C ASP A 241 1.51 10.59 19.88
N HIS A 242 0.20 10.47 19.76
CA HIS A 242 -0.50 9.18 19.83
C HIS A 242 -0.42 8.38 18.51
N ARG A 243 0.14 8.97 17.44
CA ARG A 243 0.33 8.28 16.15
C ARG A 243 1.59 7.42 16.20
N SER A 244 1.44 6.15 15.84
CA SER A 244 2.54 5.17 15.81
C SER A 244 3.37 5.18 14.52
N ASN A 245 2.98 6.01 13.54
CA ASN A 245 3.68 6.09 12.26
C ASN A 245 5.12 6.58 12.43
N VAL A 246 6.06 5.88 11.78
CA VAL A 246 7.49 6.24 11.84
C VAL A 246 7.76 7.63 11.30
N SER A 247 7.01 8.06 10.26
CA SER A 247 7.07 9.42 9.71
C SER A 247 6.62 10.50 10.70
N ALA A 248 5.87 10.13 11.74
CA ALA A 248 5.44 11.02 12.83
C ALA A 248 6.34 10.92 14.08
N GLY A 249 7.55 10.32 13.96
CA GLY A 249 8.49 10.18 15.07
C GLY A 249 8.34 8.89 15.88
N GLY A 250 7.49 7.96 15.46
CA GLY A 250 7.37 6.65 16.09
C GLY A 250 8.62 5.79 15.97
N SER A 251 8.83 4.89 16.92
CA SER A 251 9.92 3.92 16.92
C SER A 251 9.45 2.55 16.43
N VAL A 252 10.40 1.72 15.96
CA VAL A 252 10.11 0.38 15.43
C VAL A 252 10.75 -0.69 16.30
N GLN A 253 9.97 -1.70 16.64
CA GLN A 253 10.41 -2.85 17.41
C GLN A 253 10.13 -4.16 16.66
N LYS A 254 10.95 -5.18 16.97
CA LYS A 254 10.71 -6.54 16.49
C LYS A 254 9.37 -7.05 17.01
N HIS A 255 8.56 -7.66 16.12
CA HIS A 255 7.30 -8.27 16.49
C HIS A 255 7.15 -9.65 15.82
N ASN A 256 6.95 -10.66 16.63
CA ASN A 256 6.58 -12.01 16.16
C ASN A 256 5.06 -12.12 16.18
N LEU A 257 4.46 -12.46 15.06
CA LEU A 257 3.01 -12.58 14.94
C LEU A 257 2.43 -13.52 15.99
N THR A 258 1.40 -13.07 16.69
CA THR A 258 0.59 -13.88 17.60
C THR A 258 -0.24 -14.93 16.84
N LYS A 259 -0.93 -15.80 17.55
CA LYS A 259 -1.85 -16.78 16.93
C LYS A 259 -3.03 -16.05 16.26
N GLU A 260 -3.55 -15.05 16.93
CA GLU A 260 -4.67 -14.21 16.47
C GLU A 260 -4.30 -13.43 15.20
N GLU A 261 -3.12 -12.80 15.17
CA GLU A 261 -2.64 -12.08 14.01
C GLU A 261 -2.40 -13.00 12.79
N LYS A 262 -1.89 -14.22 13.03
CA LYS A 262 -1.77 -15.24 11.98
C LYS A 262 -3.13 -15.69 11.45
N ALA A 263 -4.10 -15.91 12.36
CA ALA A 263 -5.47 -16.27 11.98
C ALA A 263 -6.12 -15.15 11.17
N LEU A 264 -5.94 -13.88 11.57
CA LEU A 264 -6.40 -12.72 10.82
C LEU A 264 -5.80 -12.70 9.41
N CYS A 265 -4.48 -12.82 9.27
CA CYS A 265 -3.82 -12.85 7.94
C CYS A 265 -4.39 -13.98 7.07
N LYS A 266 -4.57 -15.19 7.63
CA LYS A 266 -5.15 -16.34 6.92
C LYS A 266 -6.59 -16.09 6.48
N GLN A 267 -7.37 -15.35 7.26
CA GLN A 267 -8.76 -15.04 6.94
C GLN A 267 -8.87 -14.00 5.81
N ILE A 268 -8.04 -12.94 5.86
CA ILE A 268 -8.14 -11.84 4.91
C ILE A 268 -7.34 -12.08 3.61
N GLY A 269 -6.27 -12.87 3.68
CA GLY A 269 -5.36 -13.11 2.56
C GLY A 269 -6.05 -13.54 1.26
N PRO A 270 -6.95 -14.53 1.27
CA PRO A 270 -7.67 -14.97 0.05
C PRO A 270 -8.48 -13.86 -0.62
N LYS A 271 -9.13 -12.97 0.17
CA LYS A 271 -9.85 -11.82 -0.40
C LYS A 271 -8.88 -10.83 -1.03
N LEU A 272 -7.78 -10.50 -0.39
CA LEU A 272 -6.77 -9.59 -0.95
C LEU A 272 -6.25 -10.11 -2.29
N VAL A 273 -5.93 -11.40 -2.38
CA VAL A 273 -5.45 -12.02 -3.63
C VAL A 273 -6.54 -12.02 -4.71
N LYS A 274 -7.78 -12.34 -4.35
CA LYS A 274 -8.93 -12.29 -5.26
C LYS A 274 -9.13 -10.90 -5.85
N ASP A 275 -8.92 -9.87 -5.04
CA ASP A 275 -9.05 -8.46 -5.45
C ASP A 275 -7.77 -7.96 -6.18
N GLY A 276 -6.78 -8.84 -6.43
CA GLY A 276 -5.52 -8.49 -7.11
C GLY A 276 -4.55 -7.66 -6.26
N LEU A 277 -4.73 -7.68 -4.96
CA LEU A 277 -3.90 -6.95 -3.99
C LEU A 277 -2.78 -7.86 -3.48
N TYR A 278 -1.72 -7.96 -4.26
CA TYR A 278 -0.63 -8.92 -4.02
C TYR A 278 0.38 -8.44 -2.98
N PHE A 279 0.73 -7.14 -2.97
CA PHE A 279 1.66 -6.57 -1.98
C PHE A 279 0.97 -5.51 -1.16
N VAL A 280 0.72 -5.83 0.11
CA VAL A 280 -0.15 -5.06 1.00
C VAL A 280 0.50 -4.88 2.37
N GLY A 281 0.32 -3.71 2.96
CA GLY A 281 0.60 -3.47 4.37
C GLY A 281 -0.70 -3.39 5.16
N ILE A 282 -0.85 -4.20 6.20
CA ILE A 282 -1.98 -4.08 7.11
C ILE A 282 -1.53 -3.55 8.47
N ASP A 283 -2.41 -2.78 9.10
CA ASP A 283 -2.20 -2.27 10.46
C ASP A 283 -3.17 -2.97 11.41
N VAL A 284 -2.62 -3.52 12.48
CA VAL A 284 -3.35 -4.35 13.45
C VAL A 284 -3.15 -3.80 14.86
N ILE A 285 -4.25 -3.62 15.58
CA ILE A 285 -4.27 -3.24 17.00
C ILE A 285 -5.15 -4.24 17.76
N GLY A 286 -4.68 -4.78 18.86
CA GLY A 286 -5.45 -5.72 19.67
C GLY A 286 -6.01 -6.92 18.88
N GLY A 287 -5.29 -7.39 17.86
CA GLY A 287 -5.73 -8.49 16.99
C GLY A 287 -6.78 -8.08 15.94
N LYS A 288 -7.17 -6.81 15.85
CA LYS A 288 -8.14 -6.30 14.87
C LYS A 288 -7.47 -5.54 13.74
N LEU A 289 -7.99 -5.74 12.54
CA LEU A 289 -7.59 -5.01 11.34
C LEU A 289 -8.09 -3.56 11.43
N VAL A 290 -7.17 -2.61 11.34
CA VAL A 290 -7.48 -1.16 11.43
C VAL A 290 -7.36 -0.48 10.08
N GLU A 291 -6.39 -0.91 9.25
CA GLU A 291 -6.13 -0.32 7.94
C GLU A 291 -5.51 -1.32 6.97
N VAL A 292 -5.86 -1.19 5.69
CA VAL A 292 -5.26 -1.92 4.56
C VAL A 292 -4.58 -0.90 3.65
N ASN A 293 -3.27 -1.02 3.47
CA ASN A 293 -2.45 -0.11 2.67
C ASN A 293 -1.99 -0.82 1.40
N VAL A 294 -2.47 -0.39 0.23
CA VAL A 294 -2.30 -1.11 -1.05
C VAL A 294 -1.44 -0.37 -2.08
N MET A 295 -1.29 0.94 -1.98
CA MET A 295 -0.58 1.73 -3.00
C MET A 295 0.92 1.67 -2.82
N SER A 296 1.42 2.10 -1.66
CA SER A 296 2.84 2.18 -1.37
C SER A 296 3.16 1.68 0.04
N PRO A 297 2.83 0.40 0.39
CA PRO A 297 3.11 -0.11 1.73
C PRO A 297 4.59 -0.03 2.05
N GLY A 298 4.92 0.68 3.12
CA GLY A 298 6.28 0.83 3.63
C GLY A 298 6.57 -0.16 4.77
N GLY A 299 7.88 -0.35 5.07
CA GLY A 299 8.31 -1.14 6.22
C GLY A 299 9.39 -2.18 5.96
N ILE A 300 9.72 -2.50 4.69
CA ILE A 300 10.72 -3.53 4.35
C ILE A 300 12.04 -3.29 5.08
N THR A 301 12.57 -2.09 4.98
CA THR A 301 13.87 -1.72 5.56
C THR A 301 13.88 -1.80 7.08
N TYR A 302 12.81 -1.33 7.71
CA TYR A 302 12.64 -1.42 9.17
C TYR A 302 12.52 -2.86 9.65
N ILE A 303 11.69 -3.67 8.98
CA ILE A 303 11.55 -5.10 9.28
C ILE A 303 12.91 -5.78 9.15
N ASN A 304 13.62 -5.58 8.04
CA ASN A 304 14.93 -6.17 7.87
C ASN A 304 15.92 -5.77 8.98
N LYS A 305 15.95 -4.47 9.36
CA LYS A 305 16.80 -3.97 10.44
C LYS A 305 16.52 -4.66 11.79
N VAL A 306 15.24 -4.67 12.22
CA VAL A 306 14.89 -5.26 13.53
C VAL A 306 15.06 -6.78 13.58
N TYR A 307 15.07 -7.46 12.43
CA TYR A 307 15.37 -8.88 12.31
C TYR A 307 16.82 -9.16 11.87
N LYS A 308 17.73 -8.17 11.91
CA LYS A 308 19.14 -8.29 11.55
C LYS A 308 19.33 -8.89 10.14
N ASN A 309 18.55 -8.40 9.18
CA ASN A 309 18.51 -8.82 7.78
C ASN A 309 18.19 -10.33 7.54
N LYS A 310 17.58 -11.01 8.51
CA LYS A 310 17.18 -12.41 8.34
C LYS A 310 15.89 -12.59 7.56
N ARG A 311 15.05 -11.56 7.44
CA ARG A 311 13.74 -11.64 6.75
C ARG A 311 13.85 -11.47 5.25
N LYS A 312 14.71 -10.55 4.79
CA LYS A 312 14.98 -10.29 3.36
C LYS A 312 13.67 -10.14 2.56
N VAL A 313 12.84 -9.24 3.02
CA VAL A 313 11.47 -9.11 2.47
C VAL A 313 11.51 -8.69 1.01
N GLU A 314 12.46 -7.83 0.62
CA GLU A 314 12.68 -7.41 -0.77
C GLU A 314 12.98 -8.60 -1.69
N GLU A 315 13.80 -9.57 -1.24
CA GLU A 315 14.11 -10.76 -2.04
C GLU A 315 12.83 -11.55 -2.35
N LYS A 316 11.95 -11.76 -1.35
CA LYS A 316 10.67 -12.47 -1.53
C LYS A 316 9.71 -11.75 -2.47
N VAL A 317 9.67 -10.41 -2.39
CA VAL A 317 8.81 -9.62 -3.26
C VAL A 317 9.27 -9.72 -4.71
N ILE A 318 10.59 -9.69 -4.95
CA ILE A 318 11.13 -9.85 -6.31
C ILE A 318 10.99 -11.30 -6.80
N ASP A 319 11.17 -12.33 -5.93
CA ASP A 319 10.88 -13.72 -6.29
C ASP A 319 9.43 -13.89 -6.80
N PHE A 320 8.48 -13.27 -6.09
CA PHE A 320 7.07 -13.28 -6.51
C PHE A 320 6.86 -12.58 -7.86
N LEU A 321 7.48 -11.42 -8.04
CA LEU A 321 7.38 -10.67 -9.29
C LEU A 321 7.92 -11.48 -10.47
N GLU A 322 9.11 -12.08 -10.32
CA GLU A 322 9.73 -12.95 -11.32
C GLU A 322 8.83 -14.15 -11.67
N SER A 323 8.27 -14.82 -10.64
CA SER A 323 7.35 -15.95 -10.85
C SER A 323 6.12 -15.53 -11.65
N LYS A 324 5.50 -14.39 -11.35
CA LYS A 324 4.31 -13.92 -12.05
C LYS A 324 4.58 -13.52 -13.50
N VAL A 325 5.71 -12.89 -13.76
CA VAL A 325 6.14 -12.56 -15.12
C VAL A 325 6.38 -13.84 -15.93
N LEU A 326 7.04 -14.84 -15.35
CA LEU A 326 7.25 -16.14 -16.00
C LEU A 326 5.95 -16.88 -16.29
N ASP A 327 5.03 -16.96 -15.32
CA ASP A 327 3.70 -17.56 -15.49
C ASP A 327 2.94 -16.94 -16.66
N ASN A 328 2.96 -15.59 -16.77
CA ASN A 328 2.31 -14.87 -17.87
C ASN A 328 2.95 -15.18 -19.22
N LEU A 329 4.28 -15.20 -19.28
CA LEU A 329 5.02 -15.51 -20.50
C LEU A 329 4.76 -16.94 -20.98
N GLU A 330 4.72 -17.91 -20.06
CA GLU A 330 4.41 -19.31 -20.38
C GLU A 330 2.97 -19.46 -20.86
N ALA A 331 2.01 -18.78 -20.24
CA ALA A 331 0.61 -18.77 -20.66
C ALA A 331 0.46 -18.18 -22.07
N PHE A 332 1.16 -17.07 -22.36
CA PHE A 332 1.19 -16.45 -23.68
C PHE A 332 1.77 -17.41 -24.74
N ASN A 333 2.94 -17.99 -24.49
CA ASN A 333 3.61 -18.92 -25.41
C ASN A 333 2.79 -20.19 -25.66
N ARG A 334 2.11 -20.71 -24.60
CA ARG A 334 1.19 -21.85 -24.75
C ARG A 334 0.02 -21.50 -25.66
N ARG A 335 -0.61 -20.33 -25.43
CA ARG A 335 -1.74 -19.87 -26.26
C ARG A 335 -1.32 -19.68 -27.72
N ALA A 336 -0.16 -19.07 -27.97
CA ALA A 336 0.37 -18.87 -29.32
C ALA A 336 0.58 -20.21 -30.06
N ARG A 337 1.13 -21.24 -29.38
CA ARG A 337 1.31 -22.59 -29.95
C ARG A 337 -0.03 -23.26 -30.28
N LEU A 338 -1.01 -23.19 -29.36
CA LEU A 338 -2.33 -23.78 -29.58
C LEU A 338 -3.08 -23.09 -30.72
N ARG A 339 -2.94 -21.75 -30.82
CA ARG A 339 -3.53 -21.00 -31.95
C ARG A 339 -2.97 -21.42 -33.30
N LYS A 340 -1.65 -21.59 -33.39
CA LYS A 340 -1.02 -22.09 -34.62
C LYS A 340 -1.56 -23.48 -35.01
N THR A 341 -1.77 -24.41 -34.07
CA THR A 341 -2.35 -25.72 -34.33
C THR A 341 -3.76 -25.63 -34.95
N VAL A 342 -4.56 -24.63 -34.53
CA VAL A 342 -5.90 -24.39 -35.09
C VAL A 342 -5.82 -23.75 -36.47
N GLU A 343 -4.85 -22.86 -36.71
CA GLU A 343 -4.64 -22.21 -38.01
C GLU A 343 -4.11 -23.18 -39.06
N ASP A 344 -3.39 -24.25 -38.65
CA ASP A 344 -2.82 -25.28 -39.53
C ASP A 344 -3.82 -26.45 -39.83
N ALA A 345 -5.03 -26.47 -39.20
CA ALA A 345 -6.05 -27.49 -39.35
C ALA A 345 -7.11 -27.10 -40.41
#